data_5f69da56f8e7527c91f4055b5b1f712d
#
_entry.id   5f69da56f8e7527c91f4055b5b1f712d
#
_cell.length_a   1.000
_cell.length_b   1.000
_cell.length_c   1.000
_cell.angle_alpha   90.00
_cell.angle_beta   90.00
_cell.angle_gamma   90.00
#
_symmetry.space_group_name_H-M   'P 1'
#
loop_
_entity.id
_entity.type
_entity.pdbx_description
1 polymer ?
#
loop_
_entity_poly.entity_id
_entity_poly.type
_entity_poly.pdbx_seq_one_letter_code
_entity_poly.pdbx_strand_id
1 'polypeptide(L)'
;MEKIELKEQSFLLEGAYALLNLYTETASGEYCFTRSLRGFSHMIRHIEVDHQGNIWAKHLRNGLYRFRIDSDMKQVKDVRKYESLGEVKGGSFTLFKINGRVVFSNGEYFYTYEDMTDSIVPYETMNEQLMELKGIKTVSHANGDYYWFVGDRTVYLVC
;
A
#
# COMPACT_ATOMS: atom_id res chain seq x y z
N MET A 1 -8.38 5.80 1.06
CA MET A 1 -8.95 5.36 -0.23
C MET A 1 -7.85 5.26 -1.25
N GLU A 2 -7.94 4.30 -2.12
CA GLU A 2 -7.00 4.12 -3.23
C GLU A 2 -7.77 3.92 -4.52
N LYS A 3 -7.36 4.63 -5.58
CA LYS A 3 -7.92 4.45 -6.92
C LYS A 3 -7.33 3.22 -7.56
N ILE A 4 -8.18 2.35 -8.07
CA ILE A 4 -7.79 1.16 -8.82
C ILE A 4 -8.41 1.18 -10.21
N GLU A 5 -7.70 0.70 -11.21
CA GLU A 5 -8.20 0.56 -12.56
C GLU A 5 -8.25 -0.93 -12.93
N LEU A 6 -9.45 -1.42 -13.17
CA LEU A 6 -9.69 -2.81 -13.53
C LEU A 6 -10.64 -2.85 -14.72
N LYS A 7 -10.28 -3.60 -15.76
CA LYS A 7 -11.11 -3.77 -16.97
C LYS A 7 -11.56 -2.44 -17.59
N GLU A 8 -10.65 -1.50 -17.73
CA GLU A 8 -10.90 -0.16 -18.31
C GLU A 8 -11.91 0.71 -17.50
N GLN A 9 -12.20 0.33 -16.28
CA GLN A 9 -13.04 1.11 -15.36
C GLN A 9 -12.26 1.56 -14.14
N SER A 10 -12.57 2.76 -13.66
CA SER A 10 -12.01 3.30 -12.43
C SER A 10 -12.88 2.97 -11.24
N PHE A 11 -12.23 2.56 -10.16
CA PHE A 11 -12.87 2.27 -8.88
C PHE A 11 -12.10 2.97 -7.77
N LEU A 12 -12.79 3.27 -6.67
CA LEU A 12 -12.15 3.60 -5.40
C LEU A 12 -12.30 2.42 -4.45
N LEU A 13 -11.21 2.07 -3.79
CA LEU A 13 -11.19 1.07 -2.74
C LEU A 13 -10.93 1.75 -1.40
N GLU A 14 -11.78 1.49 -0.43
CA GLU A 14 -11.68 2.03 0.92
C GLU A 14 -11.60 0.91 1.94
N GLY A 15 -10.64 1.02 2.86
CA GLY A 15 -10.62 0.22 4.07
C GLY A 15 -11.38 0.94 5.18
N ALA A 16 -12.51 0.38 5.61
CA ALA A 16 -13.32 0.93 6.68
C ALA A 16 -13.53 -0.13 7.76
N TYR A 17 -12.95 0.07 8.95
CA TYR A 17 -12.92 -0.92 10.02
C TYR A 17 -12.32 -2.26 9.52
N ALA A 18 -13.12 -3.31 9.49
CA ALA A 18 -12.75 -4.63 8.97
C ALA A 18 -13.37 -4.93 7.60
N LEU A 19 -13.78 -3.90 6.86
CA LEU A 19 -14.42 -4.01 5.56
C LEU A 19 -13.55 -3.38 4.48
N LEU A 20 -13.67 -3.90 3.27
CA LEU A 20 -13.17 -3.30 2.05
C LEU A 20 -14.37 -2.86 1.21
N ASN A 21 -14.55 -1.58 1.05
CA ASN A 21 -15.65 -1.00 0.30
C ASN A 21 -15.18 -0.60 -1.09
N LEU A 22 -15.99 -0.95 -2.08
CA LEU A 22 -15.78 -0.63 -3.48
C LEU A 22 -16.77 0.44 -3.94
N TYR A 23 -16.25 1.47 -4.59
CA TYR A 23 -17.03 2.55 -5.21
C TYR A 23 -16.75 2.56 -6.71
N THR A 24 -17.78 2.71 -7.51
CA THR A 24 -17.68 2.78 -8.97
C THR A 24 -17.83 4.22 -9.44
N GLU A 25 -17.00 4.63 -10.39
CA GLU A 25 -17.11 5.92 -11.04
C GLU A 25 -18.35 5.96 -11.95
N THR A 26 -19.16 6.99 -11.77
CA THR A 26 -20.34 7.26 -12.61
C THR A 26 -19.97 8.01 -13.87
N ALA A 27 -20.88 8.11 -14.82
CA ALA A 27 -20.69 8.89 -16.04
C ALA A 27 -20.44 10.40 -15.78
N SER A 28 -20.85 10.90 -14.61
CA SER A 28 -20.58 12.29 -14.17
C SER A 28 -19.21 12.46 -13.50
N GLY A 29 -18.42 11.39 -13.33
CA GLY A 29 -17.13 11.41 -12.63
C GLY A 29 -17.23 11.33 -11.11
N GLU A 30 -18.42 11.09 -10.58
CA GLU A 30 -18.63 10.88 -9.14
C GLU A 30 -18.45 9.41 -8.78
N TYR A 31 -18.02 9.13 -7.55
CA TYR A 31 -17.89 7.76 -7.05
C TYR A 31 -19.05 7.40 -6.15
N CYS A 32 -19.78 6.33 -6.51
CA CYS A 32 -20.88 5.81 -5.73
C CYS A 32 -20.54 4.46 -5.12
N PHE A 33 -20.94 4.25 -3.86
CA PHE A 33 -20.78 2.98 -3.18
C PHE A 33 -21.43 1.86 -4.00
N THR A 34 -20.68 0.82 -4.25
CA THR A 34 -21.15 -0.35 -5.01
C THR A 34 -21.40 -1.53 -4.08
N ARG A 35 -20.42 -1.89 -3.28
CA ARG A 35 -20.50 -3.02 -2.35
C ARG A 35 -19.32 -3.09 -1.41
N SER A 36 -19.47 -3.87 -0.34
CA SER A 36 -18.33 -4.39 0.43
C SER A 36 -17.86 -5.71 -0.17
N LEU A 37 -16.53 -5.85 -0.30
CA LEU A 37 -15.90 -7.06 -0.83
C LEU A 37 -15.90 -8.15 0.24
N ARG A 38 -16.19 -9.39 -0.13
CA ARG A 38 -16.12 -10.56 0.75
C ARG A 38 -14.68 -11.11 0.80
N GLY A 39 -14.38 -11.91 1.81
CA GLY A 39 -13.11 -12.65 1.92
C GLY A 39 -11.96 -11.87 2.56
N PHE A 40 -12.23 -10.67 3.09
CA PHE A 40 -11.26 -9.90 3.85
C PHE A 40 -11.96 -9.21 5.02
N SER A 41 -11.49 -9.46 6.24
CA SER A 41 -12.08 -8.94 7.49
C SER A 41 -11.02 -8.48 8.48
N HIS A 42 -10.01 -7.76 7.98
CA HIS A 42 -8.91 -7.26 8.78
C HIS A 42 -8.94 -5.75 8.86
N MET A 43 -8.59 -5.20 10.02
CA MET A 43 -8.48 -3.76 10.21
C MET A 43 -7.25 -3.22 9.49
N ILE A 44 -7.45 -2.36 8.52
CA ILE A 44 -6.39 -1.74 7.73
C ILE A 44 -6.40 -0.22 7.87
N ARG A 45 -5.22 0.38 7.74
CA ARG A 45 -5.04 1.84 7.79
C ARG A 45 -4.72 2.46 6.46
N HIS A 46 -4.03 1.74 5.60
CA HIS A 46 -3.54 2.27 4.35
C HIS A 46 -3.53 1.19 3.28
N ILE A 47 -3.82 1.59 2.06
CA ILE A 47 -3.88 0.72 0.88
C ILE A 47 -3.05 1.36 -0.22
N GLU A 48 -2.27 0.54 -0.93
CA GLU A 48 -1.60 0.90 -2.18
C GLU A 48 -1.83 -0.19 -3.21
N VAL A 49 -1.93 0.19 -4.48
CA VAL A 49 -2.04 -0.75 -5.60
C VAL A 49 -0.76 -0.71 -6.41
N ASP A 50 -0.15 -1.87 -6.65
CA ASP A 50 1.02 -1.97 -7.51
C ASP A 50 0.64 -2.06 -8.99
N HIS A 51 1.64 -2.00 -9.87
CA HIS A 51 1.45 -2.02 -11.31
C HIS A 51 0.89 -3.36 -11.86
N GLN A 52 0.90 -4.41 -11.07
CA GLN A 52 0.32 -5.71 -11.42
C GLN A 52 -1.11 -5.90 -10.92
N GLY A 53 -1.65 -4.90 -10.23
CA GLY A 53 -2.98 -4.95 -9.64
C GLY A 53 -3.04 -5.74 -8.33
N ASN A 54 -1.90 -6.04 -7.70
CA ASN A 54 -1.92 -6.49 -6.32
C ASN A 54 -2.27 -5.31 -5.41
N ILE A 55 -3.11 -5.59 -4.45
CA ILE A 55 -3.51 -4.62 -3.45
C ILE A 55 -2.72 -4.92 -2.18
N TRP A 56 -1.97 -3.93 -1.73
CA TRP A 56 -1.20 -3.96 -0.51
C TRP A 56 -1.91 -3.17 0.57
N ALA A 57 -2.07 -3.76 1.73
CA ALA A 57 -2.76 -3.12 2.85
C ALA A 57 -1.91 -3.19 4.12
N LYS A 58 -1.75 -2.04 4.76
CA LYS A 58 -1.12 -1.96 6.08
C LYS A 58 -2.17 -2.29 7.14
N HIS A 59 -1.89 -3.30 7.98
CA HIS A 59 -2.72 -3.62 9.13
C HIS A 59 -2.64 -2.52 10.19
N LEU A 60 -3.73 -2.34 10.94
CA LEU A 60 -3.81 -1.32 11.99
C LEU A 60 -2.70 -1.46 13.04
N ARG A 61 -2.35 -2.68 13.40
CA ARG A 61 -1.37 -3.00 14.45
C ARG A 61 -0.10 -3.62 13.90
N ASN A 62 -0.21 -4.73 13.17
CA ASN A 62 0.93 -5.56 12.78
C ASN A 62 0.82 -6.02 11.33
N GLY A 63 1.93 -5.87 10.60
CA GLY A 63 2.14 -6.52 9.32
C GLY A 63 1.45 -5.88 8.13
N LEU A 64 1.58 -6.57 7.03
CA LEU A 64 1.07 -6.18 5.73
C LEU A 64 0.23 -7.33 5.17
N TYR A 65 -0.75 -6.98 4.35
CA TYR A 65 -1.50 -7.92 3.53
C TYR A 65 -1.29 -7.62 2.07
N ARG A 66 -1.22 -8.66 1.26
CA ARG A 66 -1.35 -8.57 -0.19
C ARG A 66 -2.52 -9.42 -0.63
N PHE A 67 -3.33 -8.91 -1.51
CA PHE A 67 -4.47 -9.62 -2.08
C PHE A 67 -4.82 -9.09 -3.46
N ARG A 68 -5.73 -9.77 -4.13
CA ARG A 68 -6.34 -9.35 -5.38
C ARG A 68 -7.86 -9.35 -5.24
N ILE A 69 -8.54 -8.65 -6.14
CA ILE A 69 -9.98 -8.71 -6.28
C ILE A 69 -10.31 -9.68 -7.42
N ASP A 70 -11.34 -10.50 -7.27
CA ASP A 70 -11.79 -11.41 -8.31
C ASP A 70 -12.34 -10.68 -9.54
N SER A 71 -12.48 -11.39 -10.65
CA SER A 71 -12.93 -10.83 -11.92
C SER A 71 -14.35 -10.25 -11.86
N ASP A 72 -15.18 -10.72 -10.94
CA ASP A 72 -16.56 -10.26 -10.75
C ASP A 72 -16.65 -9.09 -9.76
N MET A 73 -15.51 -8.68 -9.19
CA MET A 73 -15.42 -7.58 -8.22
C MET A 73 -16.32 -7.77 -7.00
N LYS A 74 -16.41 -9.00 -6.50
CA LYS A 74 -17.28 -9.38 -5.37
C LYS A 74 -16.52 -9.81 -4.14
N GLN A 75 -15.31 -10.33 -4.34
CA GLN A 75 -14.53 -10.89 -3.25
C GLN A 75 -13.04 -10.70 -3.45
N VAL A 76 -12.35 -10.74 -2.33
CA VAL A 76 -10.89 -10.75 -2.28
C VAL A 76 -10.41 -12.18 -2.43
N LYS A 77 -9.31 -12.36 -3.14
CA LYS A 77 -8.63 -13.64 -3.34
C LYS A 77 -7.12 -13.51 -3.16
N ASP A 78 -6.45 -14.64 -3.09
CA ASP A 78 -4.99 -14.71 -2.99
C ASP A 78 -4.43 -13.90 -1.81
N VAL A 79 -5.13 -13.92 -0.68
CA VAL A 79 -4.74 -13.17 0.52
C VAL A 79 -3.47 -13.77 1.12
N ARG A 80 -2.43 -12.95 1.22
CA ARG A 80 -1.18 -13.30 1.86
C ARG A 80 -0.84 -12.28 2.94
N LYS A 81 -0.41 -12.76 4.11
CA LYS A 81 0.03 -11.93 5.24
C LYS A 81 1.54 -11.96 5.37
N TYR A 82 2.12 -10.80 5.62
CA TYR A 82 3.54 -10.62 5.91
C TYR A 82 3.67 -10.05 7.33
N GLU A 83 4.19 -10.86 8.24
CA GLU A 83 4.33 -10.51 9.67
C GLU A 83 5.72 -9.99 10.02
N SER A 84 6.65 -10.10 9.09
CA SER A 84 8.02 -9.60 9.23
C SER A 84 8.44 -8.80 8.00
N LEU A 85 9.34 -7.86 8.21
CA LEU A 85 9.97 -7.08 7.17
C LEU A 85 11.47 -6.99 7.48
N GLY A 86 12.26 -7.75 6.74
CA GLY A 86 13.63 -8.07 7.12
C GLY A 86 13.65 -8.84 8.44
N GLU A 87 14.47 -8.42 9.38
CA GLU A 87 14.59 -9.06 10.70
C GLU A 87 13.55 -8.57 11.73
N VAL A 88 12.81 -7.50 11.40
CA VAL A 88 11.78 -6.94 12.28
C VAL A 88 10.51 -7.76 12.16
N LYS A 89 10.09 -8.34 13.28
CA LYS A 89 8.86 -9.12 13.41
C LYS A 89 7.80 -8.33 14.19
N GLY A 90 6.55 -8.40 13.72
CA GLY A 90 5.40 -7.88 14.45
C GLY A 90 5.36 -6.36 14.61
N GLY A 91 6.00 -5.60 13.72
CA GLY A 91 6.06 -4.15 13.77
C GLY A 91 4.94 -3.43 13.02
N SER A 92 4.81 -2.15 13.30
CA SER A 92 4.00 -1.24 12.49
C SER A 92 4.82 -0.78 11.29
N PHE A 93 4.70 -1.49 10.18
CA PHE A 93 5.41 -1.16 8.95
C PHE A 93 4.78 0.05 8.26
N THR A 94 5.59 0.80 7.53
CA THR A 94 5.11 1.87 6.66
C THR A 94 4.91 1.31 5.24
N LEU A 95 3.82 1.70 4.60
CA LEU A 95 3.47 1.35 3.23
C LEU A 95 3.23 2.64 2.46
N PHE A 96 3.84 2.78 1.30
CA PHE A 96 3.66 3.94 0.42
C PHE A 96 4.06 3.59 -1.02
N LYS A 97 3.88 4.53 -1.93
CA LYS A 97 4.20 4.35 -3.35
C LYS A 97 5.09 5.49 -3.83
N ILE A 98 6.17 5.15 -4.50
CA ILE A 98 7.07 6.09 -5.17
C ILE A 98 7.20 5.69 -6.63
N ASN A 99 6.90 6.62 -7.54
CA ASN A 99 6.99 6.41 -8.98
C ASN A 99 6.28 5.11 -9.44
N GLY A 100 5.08 4.85 -8.88
CA GLY A 100 4.29 3.67 -9.19
C GLY A 100 4.74 2.37 -8.51
N ARG A 101 5.87 2.36 -7.82
CA ARG A 101 6.41 1.20 -7.10
C ARG A 101 5.96 1.24 -5.64
N VAL A 102 5.45 0.12 -5.14
CA VAL A 102 5.16 -0.02 -3.72
C VAL A 102 6.45 -0.16 -2.92
N VAL A 103 6.52 0.54 -1.81
CA VAL A 103 7.65 0.56 -0.90
C VAL A 103 7.16 0.32 0.52
N PHE A 104 7.94 -0.44 1.26
CA PHE A 104 7.70 -0.77 2.65
C PHE A 104 8.86 -0.28 3.51
N SER A 105 8.61 0.11 4.75
CA SER A 105 9.67 0.38 5.70
C SER A 105 9.40 -0.25 7.05
N ASN A 106 10.43 -0.81 7.65
CA ASN A 106 10.43 -1.30 9.04
C ASN A 106 10.94 -0.26 10.04
N GLY A 107 11.16 0.99 9.57
CA GLY A 107 11.72 2.08 10.35
C GLY A 107 13.24 2.23 10.24
N GLU A 108 13.94 1.21 9.78
CA GLU A 108 15.40 1.24 9.57
C GLU A 108 15.78 1.15 8.10
N TYR A 109 15.09 0.29 7.36
CA TYR A 109 15.36 0.01 5.96
C TYR A 109 14.09 0.08 5.13
N PHE A 110 14.29 0.31 3.83
CA PHE A 110 13.27 0.28 2.80
C PHE A 110 13.31 -1.02 2.02
N TYR A 111 12.13 -1.51 1.67
CA TYR A 111 11.90 -2.75 0.93
C TYR A 111 10.94 -2.48 -0.21
N THR A 112 10.95 -3.35 -1.20
CA THR A 112 10.00 -3.32 -2.31
C THR A 112 9.56 -4.73 -2.66
N TYR A 113 8.49 -4.84 -3.42
CA TYR A 113 8.04 -6.13 -3.93
C TYR A 113 8.68 -6.41 -5.28
N GLU A 114 9.18 -7.63 -5.44
CA GLU A 114 9.73 -8.15 -6.68
C GLU A 114 8.84 -9.26 -7.24
N ASP A 115 8.28 -9.00 -8.42
CA ASP A 115 7.30 -9.88 -9.06
C ASP A 115 7.89 -11.22 -9.49
N MET A 116 9.12 -11.22 -9.99
CA MET A 116 9.77 -12.42 -10.51
C MET A 116 10.01 -13.47 -9.43
N THR A 117 10.30 -13.04 -8.23
CA THR A 117 10.58 -13.92 -7.08
C THR A 117 9.38 -14.04 -6.14
N ASP A 118 8.29 -13.31 -6.40
CA ASP A 118 7.09 -13.22 -5.55
C ASP A 118 7.45 -12.93 -4.08
N SER A 119 8.35 -11.98 -3.86
CA SER A 119 8.89 -11.70 -2.53
C SER A 119 9.11 -10.23 -2.27
N ILE A 120 9.13 -9.86 -0.98
CA ILE A 120 9.57 -8.55 -0.52
C ILE A 120 11.08 -8.63 -0.34
N VAL A 121 11.80 -7.73 -1.01
CA VAL A 121 13.26 -7.66 -1.03
C VAL A 121 13.75 -6.29 -0.58
N PRO A 122 14.98 -6.15 -0.06
CA PRO A 122 15.56 -4.84 0.23
C PRO A 122 15.56 -3.94 -1.01
N TYR A 123 15.23 -2.67 -0.82
CA TYR A 123 15.30 -1.67 -1.88
C TYR A 123 16.65 -0.96 -1.81
N GLU A 124 17.68 -1.63 -2.34
CA GLU A 124 19.08 -1.24 -2.16
C GLU A 124 19.36 0.21 -2.58
N THR A 125 18.94 0.60 -3.77
CA THR A 125 19.13 1.98 -4.27
C THR A 125 18.56 3.02 -3.32
N MET A 126 17.36 2.78 -2.79
CA MET A 126 16.72 3.69 -1.85
C MET A 126 17.41 3.68 -0.49
N ASN A 127 17.86 2.51 -0.03
CA ASN A 127 18.60 2.38 1.21
C ASN A 127 19.96 3.11 1.16
N GLU A 128 20.63 3.06 0.04
CA GLU A 128 21.89 3.80 -0.17
C GLU A 128 21.69 5.31 -0.19
N GLN A 129 20.66 5.78 -0.91
CA GLN A 129 20.37 7.21 -1.06
C GLN A 129 19.78 7.85 0.19
N LEU A 130 18.99 7.10 0.95
CA LEU A 130 18.22 7.60 2.09
C LEU A 130 18.66 6.96 3.43
N MET A 131 19.90 6.52 3.52
CA MET A 131 20.44 5.83 4.72
C MET A 131 20.32 6.63 6.02
N GLU A 132 20.21 7.96 5.94
CA GLU A 132 20.04 8.83 7.10
C GLU A 132 18.59 8.98 7.54
N LEU A 133 17.62 8.56 6.69
CA LEU A 133 16.20 8.68 6.97
C LEU A 133 15.71 7.49 7.79
N LYS A 134 15.87 7.55 9.09
CA LYS A 134 15.38 6.56 10.04
C LYS A 134 14.04 6.97 10.66
N GLY A 135 13.27 5.99 11.09
CA GLY A 135 12.02 6.22 11.82
C GLY A 135 10.92 6.88 10.99
N ILE A 136 10.92 6.71 9.67
CA ILE A 136 9.88 7.25 8.79
C ILE A 136 8.56 6.52 9.04
N LYS A 137 7.51 7.29 9.30
CA LYS A 137 6.15 6.80 9.60
C LYS A 137 5.17 6.99 8.47
N THR A 138 5.39 8.01 7.66
CA THR A 138 4.51 8.35 6.54
C THR A 138 5.34 8.93 5.41
N VAL A 139 4.97 8.55 4.20
CA VAL A 139 5.48 9.18 2.97
C VAL A 139 4.29 9.62 2.15
N SER A 140 4.33 10.83 1.64
CA SER A 140 3.28 11.38 0.79
C SER A 140 3.87 12.13 -0.39
N HIS A 141 3.22 12.02 -1.52
CA HIS A 141 3.60 12.77 -2.72
C HIS A 141 3.38 14.27 -2.47
N ALA A 142 4.38 15.07 -2.80
CA ALA A 142 4.29 16.53 -2.69
C ALA A 142 3.85 17.14 -4.03
N ASN A 143 4.78 17.22 -4.99
CA ASN A 143 4.52 17.78 -6.31
C ASN A 143 5.69 17.34 -7.24
N GLY A 144 5.41 17.03 -8.50
CA GLY A 144 6.42 16.51 -9.42
C GLY A 144 7.06 15.22 -8.89
N ASP A 145 8.39 15.21 -8.83
CA ASP A 145 9.16 14.06 -8.32
C ASP A 145 9.48 14.15 -6.82
N TYR A 146 8.85 15.10 -6.10
CA TYR A 146 9.11 15.32 -4.69
C TYR A 146 8.15 14.58 -3.78
N TYR A 147 8.71 14.06 -2.68
CA TYR A 147 7.97 13.34 -1.65
C TYR A 147 8.32 13.86 -0.26
N TRP A 148 7.30 14.00 0.59
CA TRP A 148 7.45 14.28 2.01
C TRP A 148 7.67 12.98 2.78
N PHE A 149 8.78 12.89 3.47
CA PHE A 149 9.10 11.82 4.42
C PHE A 149 8.95 12.36 5.82
N VAL A 150 8.02 11.81 6.58
CA VAL A 150 7.65 12.28 7.92
C VAL A 150 8.00 11.24 8.96
N GLY A 151 8.86 11.59 9.89
CA GLY A 151 9.19 10.83 11.09
C GLY A 151 8.56 11.45 12.34
N ASP A 152 9.00 11.02 13.52
CA ASP A 152 8.46 11.52 14.80
C ASP A 152 8.75 13.00 15.05
N ARG A 153 9.95 13.45 14.66
CA ARG A 153 10.44 14.81 14.91
C ARG A 153 11.09 15.44 13.70
N THR A 154 10.98 14.80 12.57
CA THR A 154 11.67 15.19 11.35
C THR A 154 10.73 15.14 10.15
N VAL A 155 10.92 16.08 9.25
CA VAL A 155 10.25 16.14 7.96
C VAL A 155 11.31 16.40 6.91
N TYR A 156 11.34 15.57 5.89
CA TYR A 156 12.27 15.69 4.76
C TYR A 156 11.48 15.85 3.46
N LEU A 157 11.97 16.69 2.60
CA LEU A 157 11.53 16.76 1.20
C LEU A 157 12.61 16.09 0.35
N VAL A 158 12.24 15.03 -0.32
CA VAL A 158 13.14 14.18 -1.13
C VAL A 158 12.68 14.20 -2.58
N CYS A 159 13.63 14.28 -3.49
CA CYS A 159 13.43 14.22 -4.95
C CYS A 159 13.98 12.89 -5.50
#